data_584a2fdb23cd06193d57100685773901
#
_entry.id   584a2fdb23cd06193d57100685773901
#
_cell.length_a   1.000
_cell.length_b   1.000
_cell.length_c   1.000
_cell.angle_alpha   90.00
_cell.angle_beta   90.00
_cell.angle_gamma   90.00
#
_symmetry.space_group_name_H-M   'P 1'
#
loop_
_entity.id
_entity.type
_entity.pdbx_description
1 polymer ?
#
loop_
_entity_poly.entity_id
_entity_poly.type
_entity_poly.pdbx_seq_one_letter_code
_entity_poly.pdbx_strand_id
1 'polypeptide(L)'
;MMVIASKGRREMPNGQVYVDGKVEQLSRSGQFVGQHICTPKLGVSLHINAFNFPVWGMLEKMAPALLAGMPVIVKPATATCQVAELAFHIIVTSGILPTGSVQLITGDLGNLMDYLGGQDVVSFTGSETTGRHLRTHPTLIQNAVHFMAEQDSLNASVLGTDVAVDTAEFDLFVKEVHREMTVKAGQKCTAVRRVMVPEHLLNPIQAALIDKLSKTTIGNPRHPKTRMGALVSLSQRHEVLEKAAQIGTEAQCVFGSEGLSNVIDANAEKGAFVAPRLFRCENPDHAQAVHNIEAFGPVSTIMGYSDADHAGQLLNRGKGSLVASVFTANAGFASDMVMGSAAYHGRLYFNNAISAKESTGHGSPLPHLVHGGPGRAGGSEELGGVRGVMAYMQRTAIQGTPDILSEVTQRYVPNATPTPTIDHPFRCGYNQLMLGQQLITPE
;
A
#
# COMPACT_ATOMS: atom_id res chain seq x y z
N MET A 1 0.03 12.75 3.10
CA MET A 1 -0.80 13.69 2.32
C MET A 1 -0.07 15.00 2.07
N MET A 2 0.27 15.80 3.07
CA MET A 2 1.02 17.06 2.90
C MET A 2 2.34 16.87 2.13
N VAL A 3 3.06 15.78 2.38
CA VAL A 3 4.32 15.48 1.67
C VAL A 3 4.08 15.19 0.20
N ILE A 4 3.05 14.39 -0.15
CA ILE A 4 2.68 14.14 -1.56
C ILE A 4 2.27 15.44 -2.23
N ALA A 5 1.42 16.24 -1.60
CA ALA A 5 0.97 17.52 -2.14
C ALA A 5 2.14 18.50 -2.32
N SER A 6 3.03 18.60 -1.32
CA SER A 6 4.19 19.48 -1.38
C SER A 6 5.19 19.05 -2.46
N LYS A 7 5.45 17.75 -2.59
CA LYS A 7 6.35 17.23 -3.62
C LYS A 7 5.72 17.29 -5.00
N GLY A 8 4.45 16.89 -5.13
CA GLY A 8 3.69 16.99 -6.37
C GLY A 8 3.61 18.44 -6.87
N ARG A 9 3.39 19.42 -5.99
CA ARG A 9 3.38 20.82 -6.33
C ARG A 9 4.72 21.33 -6.91
N ARG A 10 5.84 20.76 -6.46
CA ARG A 10 7.18 21.10 -7.00
C ARG A 10 7.49 20.35 -8.30
N GLU A 11 7.07 19.13 -8.42
CA GLU A 11 7.38 18.24 -9.55
C GLU A 11 6.37 18.37 -10.69
N MET A 12 5.13 18.76 -10.37
CA MET A 12 4.08 19.03 -11.35
C MET A 12 3.95 20.53 -11.59
N PRO A 13 4.17 21.01 -12.82
CA PRO A 13 3.95 22.41 -13.14
C PRO A 13 2.49 22.78 -12.93
N ASN A 14 2.19 24.07 -12.66
CA ASN A 14 0.81 24.57 -12.52
C ASN A 14 0.06 24.61 -13.89
N GLY A 15 0.40 23.72 -14.78
CA GLY A 15 -0.23 23.53 -16.07
C GLY A 15 -1.03 22.23 -16.10
N GLN A 16 -1.79 22.04 -17.14
CA GLN A 16 -2.58 20.82 -17.38
C GLN A 16 -1.72 19.67 -17.94
N VAL A 17 -0.45 19.92 -18.21
CA VAL A 17 0.46 18.96 -18.81
C VAL A 17 1.62 18.66 -17.87
N TYR A 18 1.79 17.41 -17.52
CA TYR A 18 2.94 16.89 -16.79
C TYR A 18 3.87 16.18 -17.76
N VAL A 19 5.14 16.55 -17.78
CA VAL A 19 6.15 15.91 -18.64
C VAL A 19 6.68 14.64 -17.97
N ASP A 20 6.55 13.52 -18.65
CA ASP A 20 6.99 12.21 -18.17
C ASP A 20 8.21 11.74 -18.96
N GLY A 21 9.36 11.82 -18.31
CA GLY A 21 10.63 11.43 -18.89
C GLY A 21 11.35 12.52 -19.71
N LYS A 22 12.26 12.07 -20.54
CA LYS A 22 13.12 12.93 -21.38
C LYS A 22 12.56 13.05 -22.78
N VAL A 23 13.02 14.09 -23.48
CA VAL A 23 12.81 14.21 -24.93
C VAL A 23 13.67 13.20 -25.67
N GLU A 24 13.06 12.49 -26.59
CA GLU A 24 13.72 11.52 -27.47
C GLU A 24 13.93 12.17 -28.85
N GLN A 25 15.17 12.15 -29.33
CA GLN A 25 15.48 12.59 -30.70
C GLN A 25 15.09 11.50 -31.71
N LEU A 26 14.15 11.81 -32.59
CA LEU A 26 13.59 10.87 -33.56
C LEU A 26 14.15 11.07 -34.98
N SER A 27 14.87 12.19 -35.23
CA SER A 27 15.53 12.46 -36.51
C SER A 27 17.00 12.78 -36.32
N ARG A 28 17.82 12.56 -37.35
CA ARG A 28 19.26 12.84 -37.32
C ARG A 28 19.58 14.33 -37.10
N SER A 29 18.74 15.21 -37.62
CA SER A 29 18.91 16.69 -37.49
C SER A 29 18.43 17.20 -36.14
N GLY A 30 17.70 16.42 -35.35
CA GLY A 30 17.06 16.86 -34.12
C GLY A 30 15.84 17.75 -34.33
N GLN A 31 15.34 17.89 -35.57
CA GLN A 31 14.17 18.71 -35.90
C GLN A 31 12.84 17.94 -35.73
N PHE A 32 12.91 16.66 -35.47
CA PHE A 32 11.76 15.82 -35.13
C PHE A 32 12.07 15.05 -33.84
N VAL A 33 11.30 15.32 -32.84
CA VAL A 33 11.49 14.81 -31.46
C VAL A 33 10.18 14.26 -30.91
N GLY A 34 10.27 13.44 -29.86
CA GLY A 34 9.12 12.90 -29.16
C GLY A 34 9.27 13.01 -27.65
N GLN A 35 8.14 13.07 -26.94
CA GLN A 35 8.12 13.08 -25.48
C GLN A 35 6.80 12.53 -24.95
N HIS A 36 6.85 11.89 -23.79
CA HIS A 36 5.63 11.52 -23.09
C HIS A 36 5.15 12.65 -22.20
N ILE A 37 3.84 12.86 -22.22
CA ILE A 37 3.15 13.78 -21.33
C ILE A 37 2.02 13.03 -20.62
N CYS A 38 1.62 13.52 -19.45
CA CYS A 38 0.40 13.12 -18.77
C CYS A 38 -0.54 14.31 -18.65
N THR A 39 -1.82 14.09 -18.94
CA THR A 39 -2.89 15.09 -18.81
C THR A 39 -4.00 14.55 -17.92
N PRO A 40 -4.81 15.41 -17.25
CA PRO A 40 -5.98 14.96 -16.51
C PRO A 40 -6.91 14.11 -17.38
N LYS A 41 -7.43 13.03 -16.83
CA LYS A 41 -8.55 12.33 -17.44
C LYS A 41 -9.82 13.18 -17.30
N LEU A 42 -10.77 13.02 -18.22
CA LEU A 42 -12.01 13.81 -18.30
C LEU A 42 -13.18 13.18 -17.52
N GLY A 43 -12.93 12.11 -16.77
CA GLY A 43 -13.92 11.38 -16.00
C GLY A 43 -13.86 11.66 -14.50
N VAL A 44 -14.40 10.72 -13.74
CA VAL A 44 -14.46 10.71 -12.27
C VAL A 44 -13.69 9.52 -11.71
N SER A 45 -13.16 9.66 -10.52
CA SER A 45 -12.54 8.54 -9.79
C SER A 45 -13.49 8.00 -8.73
N LEU A 46 -13.93 6.76 -8.88
CA LEU A 46 -14.75 6.04 -7.90
C LEU A 46 -13.84 5.29 -6.93
N HIS A 47 -13.88 5.68 -5.65
CA HIS A 47 -13.07 5.08 -4.59
C HIS A 47 -13.94 4.19 -3.70
N ILE A 48 -13.70 2.89 -3.72
CA ILE A 48 -14.38 1.90 -2.88
C ILE A 48 -13.39 1.47 -1.79
N ASN A 49 -13.64 1.89 -0.56
CA ASN A 49 -12.66 1.81 0.53
C ASN A 49 -12.99 0.72 1.55
N ALA A 50 -11.95 0.16 2.17
CA ALA A 50 -12.05 -0.83 3.23
C ALA A 50 -12.39 -0.20 4.60
N PHE A 51 -12.80 -1.04 5.53
CA PHE A 51 -13.24 -0.60 6.88
C PHE A 51 -12.09 -0.24 7.81
N ASN A 52 -10.91 -0.79 7.60
CA ASN A 52 -9.83 -0.75 8.59
C ASN A 52 -9.10 0.59 8.69
N PHE A 53 -9.13 1.41 7.64
CA PHE A 53 -8.58 2.77 7.62
C PHE A 53 -9.56 3.77 6.98
N PRO A 54 -10.70 4.07 7.62
CA PRO A 54 -11.78 4.84 7.00
C PRO A 54 -11.39 6.25 6.57
N VAL A 55 -10.50 6.92 7.31
CA VAL A 55 -10.00 8.26 6.95
C VAL A 55 -8.75 8.17 6.08
N TRP A 56 -7.76 7.37 6.49
CA TRP A 56 -6.53 7.21 5.72
C TRP A 56 -6.82 6.69 4.31
N GLY A 57 -7.55 5.57 4.17
CA GLY A 57 -7.86 4.96 2.87
C GLY A 57 -8.66 5.88 1.95
N MET A 58 -9.52 6.75 2.51
CA MET A 58 -10.18 7.80 1.74
C MET A 58 -9.16 8.83 1.23
N LEU A 59 -8.31 9.34 2.11
CA LEU A 59 -7.40 10.44 1.79
C LEU A 59 -6.23 10.02 0.89
N GLU A 60 -5.72 8.81 1.03
CA GLU A 60 -4.59 8.33 0.20
C GLU A 60 -4.93 8.20 -1.29
N LYS A 61 -6.19 7.88 -1.60
CA LYS A 61 -6.73 7.82 -2.97
C LYS A 61 -7.20 9.18 -3.45
N MET A 62 -7.90 9.91 -2.60
CA MET A 62 -8.49 11.21 -2.95
C MET A 62 -7.42 12.25 -3.28
N ALA A 63 -6.31 12.32 -2.53
CA ALA A 63 -5.31 13.34 -2.77
C ALA A 63 -4.61 13.22 -4.14
N PRO A 64 -4.10 12.05 -4.56
CA PRO A 64 -3.52 11.92 -5.89
C PRO A 64 -4.54 12.12 -7.02
N ALA A 65 -5.80 11.68 -6.87
CA ALA A 65 -6.85 11.90 -7.84
C ALA A 65 -7.15 13.40 -8.03
N LEU A 66 -7.32 14.14 -6.95
CA LEU A 66 -7.53 15.60 -7.01
C LEU A 66 -6.32 16.35 -7.56
N LEU A 67 -5.09 15.93 -7.21
CA LEU A 67 -3.86 16.51 -7.79
C LEU A 67 -3.75 16.22 -9.28
N ALA A 68 -4.28 15.11 -9.75
CA ALA A 68 -4.38 14.77 -11.18
C ALA A 68 -5.48 15.54 -11.90
N GLY A 69 -6.32 16.31 -11.19
CA GLY A 69 -7.44 17.05 -11.74
C GLY A 69 -8.75 16.25 -11.88
N MET A 70 -8.84 15.06 -11.26
CA MET A 70 -10.05 14.23 -11.31
C MET A 70 -10.94 14.47 -10.08
N PRO A 71 -12.24 14.73 -10.26
CA PRO A 71 -13.21 14.69 -9.18
C PRO A 71 -13.41 13.26 -8.66
N VAL A 72 -13.85 13.14 -7.41
CA VAL A 72 -13.85 11.88 -6.67
C VAL A 72 -15.23 11.56 -6.10
N ILE A 73 -15.67 10.32 -6.27
CA ILE A 73 -16.81 9.74 -5.56
C ILE A 73 -16.25 8.71 -4.57
N VAL A 74 -16.47 8.92 -3.28
CA VAL A 74 -16.02 8.03 -2.22
C VAL A 74 -17.16 7.15 -1.74
N LYS A 75 -16.93 5.85 -1.73
CA LYS A 75 -17.81 4.84 -1.13
C LYS A 75 -17.06 4.14 0.01
N PRO A 76 -17.24 4.56 1.27
CA PRO A 76 -16.62 3.92 2.42
C PRO A 76 -17.25 2.55 2.71
N ALA A 77 -16.53 1.69 3.43
CA ALA A 77 -17.11 0.48 3.97
C ALA A 77 -18.21 0.80 4.99
N THR A 78 -19.34 0.08 4.91
CA THR A 78 -20.53 0.34 5.75
C THR A 78 -20.21 0.29 7.25
N ALA A 79 -19.36 -0.64 7.69
CA ALA A 79 -19.03 -0.83 9.10
C ALA A 79 -18.36 0.39 9.77
N THR A 80 -17.74 1.28 8.97
CA THR A 80 -17.01 2.46 9.46
C THR A 80 -17.38 3.74 8.70
N CYS A 81 -18.50 3.73 7.98
CA CYS A 81 -18.93 4.86 7.14
C CYS A 81 -19.14 6.16 7.95
N GLN A 82 -19.57 6.08 9.20
CA GLN A 82 -19.74 7.25 10.07
C GLN A 82 -18.45 8.04 10.26
N VAL A 83 -17.31 7.34 10.39
CA VAL A 83 -16.01 8.00 10.55
C VAL A 83 -15.57 8.67 9.25
N ALA A 84 -15.81 8.01 8.12
CA ALA A 84 -15.54 8.57 6.80
C ALA A 84 -16.43 9.78 6.48
N GLU A 85 -17.71 9.71 6.84
CA GLU A 85 -18.68 10.80 6.68
C GLU A 85 -18.28 12.03 7.48
N LEU A 86 -17.90 11.86 8.74
CA LEU A 86 -17.44 12.98 9.58
C LEU A 86 -16.20 13.66 8.96
N ALA A 87 -15.24 12.88 8.48
CA ALA A 87 -14.05 13.43 7.82
C ALA A 87 -14.42 14.14 6.51
N PHE A 88 -15.32 13.57 5.72
CA PHE A 88 -15.86 14.17 4.50
C PHE A 88 -16.57 15.50 4.79
N HIS A 89 -17.41 15.54 5.82
CA HIS A 89 -18.10 16.77 6.24
C HIS A 89 -17.11 17.89 6.58
N ILE A 90 -16.05 17.58 7.34
CA ILE A 90 -14.98 18.54 7.66
C ILE A 90 -14.32 19.08 6.38
N ILE A 91 -14.02 18.21 5.40
CA ILE A 91 -13.41 18.61 4.14
C ILE A 91 -14.33 19.56 3.35
N VAL A 92 -15.59 19.20 3.21
CA VAL A 92 -16.55 20.01 2.44
C VAL A 92 -16.83 21.35 3.10
N THR A 93 -17.06 21.36 4.41
CA THR A 93 -17.32 22.61 5.17
C THR A 93 -16.11 23.54 5.27
N SER A 94 -14.90 23.02 5.07
CA SER A 94 -13.69 23.86 5.02
C SER A 94 -13.68 24.86 3.83
N GLY A 95 -14.44 24.58 2.77
CA GLY A 95 -14.48 25.38 1.55
C GLY A 95 -13.17 25.41 0.73
N ILE A 96 -12.19 24.54 1.07
CA ILE A 96 -10.88 24.52 0.39
C ILE A 96 -10.98 23.94 -1.02
N LEU A 97 -11.89 22.99 -1.23
CA LEU A 97 -12.08 22.33 -2.52
C LEU A 97 -13.24 22.97 -3.29
N PRO A 98 -13.15 23.06 -4.62
CA PRO A 98 -14.26 23.48 -5.45
C PRO A 98 -15.51 22.59 -5.24
N THR A 99 -16.69 23.17 -5.35
CA THR A 99 -17.95 22.43 -5.23
C THR A 99 -18.00 21.30 -6.27
N GLY A 100 -18.39 20.10 -5.84
CA GLY A 100 -18.47 18.91 -6.69
C GLY A 100 -17.16 18.14 -6.86
N SER A 101 -16.04 18.65 -6.36
CA SER A 101 -14.74 17.93 -6.46
C SER A 101 -14.73 16.61 -5.70
N VAL A 102 -15.50 16.52 -4.60
CA VAL A 102 -15.60 15.32 -3.78
C VAL A 102 -17.04 15.05 -3.45
N GLN A 103 -17.46 13.80 -3.59
CA GLN A 103 -18.81 13.31 -3.26
C GLN A 103 -18.70 12.04 -2.41
N LEU A 104 -19.68 11.78 -1.57
CA LEU A 104 -19.74 10.61 -0.70
C LEU A 104 -21.04 9.84 -0.91
N ILE A 105 -20.93 8.53 -1.09
CA ILE A 105 -22.05 7.60 -1.13
C ILE A 105 -21.93 6.61 0.01
N THR A 106 -22.92 6.58 0.90
CA THR A 106 -23.01 5.58 1.96
C THR A 106 -23.99 4.47 1.57
N GLY A 107 -23.70 3.23 1.99
CA GLY A 107 -24.51 2.06 1.65
C GLY A 107 -24.02 1.32 0.41
N ASP A 108 -24.94 0.84 -0.39
CA ASP A 108 -24.65 0.09 -1.62
C ASP A 108 -24.30 1.03 -2.79
N LEU A 109 -23.56 0.53 -3.77
CA LEU A 109 -23.26 1.29 -5.01
C LEU A 109 -24.46 1.35 -5.97
N GLY A 110 -25.46 0.50 -5.79
CA GLY A 110 -26.54 0.34 -6.74
C GLY A 110 -26.00 0.02 -8.14
N ASN A 111 -26.49 0.77 -9.13
CA ASN A 111 -26.06 0.64 -10.52
C ASN A 111 -25.04 1.69 -10.96
N LEU A 112 -24.34 2.33 -10.03
CA LEU A 112 -23.36 3.38 -10.37
C LEU A 112 -22.29 2.90 -11.34
N MET A 113 -21.87 1.64 -11.22
CA MET A 113 -20.85 1.08 -12.09
C MET A 113 -21.29 0.93 -13.55
N ASP A 114 -22.59 0.91 -13.83
CA ASP A 114 -23.11 0.84 -15.20
C ASP A 114 -22.83 2.11 -16.01
N TYR A 115 -22.56 3.23 -15.34
CA TYR A 115 -22.34 4.54 -15.98
C TYR A 115 -20.86 4.88 -16.21
N LEU A 116 -19.93 4.00 -15.81
CA LEU A 116 -18.51 4.30 -15.93
C LEU A 116 -18.02 4.16 -17.37
N GLY A 117 -17.19 5.11 -17.80
CA GLY A 117 -16.59 5.15 -19.13
C GLY A 117 -15.07 5.02 -19.11
N GLY A 118 -14.44 4.98 -20.29
CA GLY A 118 -12.98 4.80 -20.42
C GLY A 118 -12.12 5.93 -19.85
N GLN A 119 -12.72 7.07 -19.51
CA GLN A 119 -12.04 8.18 -18.84
C GLN A 119 -12.17 8.12 -17.31
N ASP A 120 -13.02 7.22 -16.78
CA ASP A 120 -13.18 7.04 -15.35
C ASP A 120 -12.12 6.09 -14.79
N VAL A 121 -11.96 6.14 -13.46
CA VAL A 121 -11.05 5.28 -12.72
C VAL A 121 -11.81 4.67 -11.55
N VAL A 122 -11.64 3.37 -11.33
CA VAL A 122 -12.08 2.71 -10.10
C VAL A 122 -10.86 2.38 -9.27
N SER A 123 -10.83 2.84 -8.02
CA SER A 123 -9.79 2.48 -7.05
C SER A 123 -10.43 1.76 -5.86
N PHE A 124 -10.09 0.50 -5.71
CA PHE A 124 -10.69 -0.41 -4.73
C PHE A 124 -9.67 -0.84 -3.68
N THR A 125 -10.08 -0.88 -2.41
CA THR A 125 -9.36 -1.58 -1.34
C THR A 125 -10.33 -2.48 -0.60
N GLY A 126 -10.02 -3.77 -0.52
CA GLY A 126 -10.86 -4.75 0.17
C GLY A 126 -10.45 -6.19 -0.08
N SER A 127 -11.38 -7.15 0.10
CA SER A 127 -11.11 -8.56 -0.11
C SER A 127 -10.89 -8.91 -1.59
N GLU A 128 -10.07 -9.94 -1.84
CA GLU A 128 -9.86 -10.50 -3.20
C GLU A 128 -11.20 -10.88 -3.88
N THR A 129 -12.12 -11.46 -3.12
CA THR A 129 -13.43 -11.87 -3.65
C THR A 129 -14.23 -10.67 -4.18
N THR A 130 -14.29 -9.59 -3.41
CA THR A 130 -14.96 -8.35 -3.83
C THR A 130 -14.22 -7.71 -5.00
N GLY A 131 -12.88 -7.63 -4.94
CA GLY A 131 -12.08 -7.07 -6.02
C GLY A 131 -12.25 -7.83 -7.33
N ARG A 132 -12.32 -9.16 -7.29
CA ARG A 132 -12.60 -10.00 -8.45
C ARG A 132 -13.99 -9.71 -9.03
N HIS A 133 -15.01 -9.65 -8.18
CA HIS A 133 -16.37 -9.33 -8.59
C HIS A 133 -16.44 -7.95 -9.29
N LEU A 134 -15.84 -6.93 -8.70
CA LEU A 134 -15.82 -5.59 -9.29
C LEU A 134 -15.04 -5.57 -10.62
N ARG A 135 -13.85 -6.16 -10.66
CA ARG A 135 -12.98 -6.20 -11.85
C ARG A 135 -13.63 -6.89 -13.05
N THR A 136 -14.50 -7.86 -12.80
CA THR A 136 -15.24 -8.59 -13.84
C THR A 136 -16.58 -7.95 -14.21
N HIS A 137 -16.88 -6.75 -13.71
CA HIS A 137 -18.09 -6.02 -14.09
C HIS A 137 -18.12 -5.74 -15.60
N PRO A 138 -19.22 -6.06 -16.31
CA PRO A 138 -19.29 -5.95 -17.78
C PRO A 138 -18.89 -4.57 -18.30
N THR A 139 -19.35 -3.50 -17.66
CA THR A 139 -19.05 -2.12 -18.07
C THR A 139 -17.56 -1.81 -17.98
N LEU A 140 -16.88 -2.28 -16.92
CA LEU A 140 -15.44 -2.05 -16.76
C LEU A 140 -14.65 -2.72 -17.89
N ILE A 141 -15.05 -3.91 -18.27
CA ILE A 141 -14.43 -4.67 -19.36
C ILE A 141 -14.73 -4.01 -20.70
N GLN A 142 -16.00 -3.75 -20.97
CA GLN A 142 -16.46 -3.19 -22.25
C GLN A 142 -15.85 -1.82 -22.55
N ASN A 143 -15.78 -0.95 -21.54
CA ASN A 143 -15.31 0.42 -21.67
C ASN A 143 -13.82 0.59 -21.32
N ALA A 144 -13.11 -0.51 -21.04
CA ALA A 144 -11.70 -0.51 -20.61
C ALA A 144 -11.45 0.49 -19.46
N VAL A 145 -12.34 0.53 -18.47
CA VAL A 145 -12.23 1.41 -17.31
C VAL A 145 -10.98 1.03 -16.51
N HIS A 146 -10.16 2.00 -16.16
CA HIS A 146 -8.95 1.77 -15.39
C HIS A 146 -9.33 1.32 -13.97
N PHE A 147 -8.97 0.08 -13.61
CA PHE A 147 -9.27 -0.52 -12.32
C PHE A 147 -7.99 -0.75 -11.51
N MET A 148 -7.85 -0.01 -10.42
CA MET A 148 -6.78 -0.18 -9.44
C MET A 148 -7.31 -0.91 -8.22
N ALA A 149 -6.55 -1.86 -7.69
CA ALA A 149 -6.96 -2.61 -6.51
C ALA A 149 -5.82 -2.87 -5.54
N GLU A 150 -6.10 -2.68 -4.26
CA GLU A 150 -5.37 -3.23 -3.12
C GLU A 150 -6.24 -4.31 -2.50
N GLN A 151 -5.73 -5.54 -2.47
CA GLN A 151 -6.50 -6.72 -2.06
C GLN A 151 -5.77 -7.50 -0.96
N ASP A 152 -6.17 -8.75 -0.77
CA ASP A 152 -5.58 -9.69 0.19
C ASP A 152 -4.05 -9.72 0.07
N SER A 153 -3.39 -9.75 1.22
CA SER A 153 -1.93 -9.77 1.26
C SER A 153 -1.41 -10.73 2.34
N LEU A 154 -0.57 -11.68 1.93
CA LEU A 154 0.12 -12.58 2.85
C LEU A 154 1.52 -12.05 3.17
N ASN A 155 1.55 -10.86 3.79
CA ASN A 155 2.81 -10.24 4.15
C ASN A 155 3.64 -11.14 5.05
N ALA A 156 4.95 -11.06 4.86
CA ALA A 156 5.88 -11.87 5.62
C ALA A 156 6.91 -11.03 6.37
N SER A 157 7.45 -11.63 7.42
CA SER A 157 8.64 -11.12 8.11
C SER A 157 9.70 -12.21 8.12
N VAL A 158 10.89 -11.91 7.64
CA VAL A 158 12.02 -12.83 7.50
C VAL A 158 13.12 -12.41 8.45
N LEU A 159 13.63 -13.35 9.23
CA LEU A 159 14.81 -13.17 10.08
C LEU A 159 16.03 -13.68 9.33
N GLY A 160 17.10 -12.89 9.23
CA GLY A 160 18.31 -13.26 8.51
C GLY A 160 19.08 -14.43 9.13
N THR A 161 19.86 -15.13 8.31
CA THR A 161 20.72 -16.25 8.75
C THR A 161 21.91 -15.81 9.60
N ASP A 162 22.23 -14.53 9.59
CA ASP A 162 23.27 -13.88 10.39
C ASP A 162 22.84 -13.59 11.83
N VAL A 163 21.56 -13.80 12.16
CA VAL A 163 20.99 -13.45 13.47
C VAL A 163 21.15 -14.59 14.47
N ALA A 164 21.48 -14.22 15.71
CA ALA A 164 21.52 -15.13 16.86
C ALA A 164 20.58 -14.62 17.97
N VAL A 165 20.30 -15.47 18.97
CA VAL A 165 19.32 -15.20 20.04
C VAL A 165 19.62 -13.89 20.81
N ASP A 166 20.88 -13.55 21.00
CA ASP A 166 21.30 -12.39 21.79
C ASP A 166 21.56 -11.13 20.95
N THR A 167 21.14 -11.10 19.68
CA THR A 167 21.34 -9.95 18.80
C THR A 167 20.17 -8.96 18.85
N ALA A 168 20.45 -7.70 18.51
CA ALA A 168 19.43 -6.67 18.44
C ALA A 168 18.38 -6.97 17.34
N GLU A 169 18.79 -7.60 16.26
CA GLU A 169 17.91 -8.00 15.16
C GLU A 169 16.87 -9.03 15.59
N PHE A 170 17.24 -9.96 16.50
CA PHE A 170 16.32 -10.91 17.11
C PHE A 170 15.20 -10.19 17.87
N ASP A 171 15.56 -9.27 18.74
CA ASP A 171 14.60 -8.50 19.56
C ASP A 171 13.72 -7.58 18.69
N LEU A 172 14.30 -6.93 17.68
CA LEU A 172 13.58 -6.09 16.72
C LEU A 172 12.55 -6.89 15.95
N PHE A 173 12.95 -8.06 15.46
CA PHE A 173 12.07 -8.98 14.72
C PHE A 173 10.88 -9.41 15.59
N VAL A 174 11.12 -9.93 16.77
CA VAL A 174 10.07 -10.39 17.69
C VAL A 174 9.14 -9.23 18.08
N LYS A 175 9.69 -8.04 18.32
CA LYS A 175 8.91 -6.85 18.63
C LYS A 175 8.00 -6.44 17.46
N GLU A 176 8.53 -6.43 16.26
CA GLU A 176 7.78 -6.00 15.07
C GLU A 176 6.69 -7.01 14.69
N VAL A 177 6.99 -8.32 14.71
CA VAL A 177 5.99 -9.37 14.47
C VAL A 177 4.86 -9.28 15.49
N HIS A 178 5.17 -9.18 16.78
CA HIS A 178 4.15 -8.98 17.82
C HIS A 178 3.29 -7.75 17.57
N ARG A 179 3.91 -6.61 17.22
CA ARG A 179 3.21 -5.36 16.92
C ARG A 179 2.27 -5.53 15.73
N GLU A 180 2.74 -6.13 14.65
CA GLU A 180 1.97 -6.32 13.44
C GLU A 180 0.79 -7.31 13.62
N MET A 181 0.93 -8.27 14.51
CA MET A 181 -0.16 -9.17 14.90
C MET A 181 -1.24 -8.48 15.74
N THR A 182 -0.87 -7.52 16.60
CA THR A 182 -1.77 -7.03 17.67
C THR A 182 -2.33 -5.63 17.40
N VAL A 183 -1.61 -4.76 16.71
CA VAL A 183 -2.11 -3.42 16.35
C VAL A 183 -3.36 -3.55 15.48
N LYS A 184 -4.44 -2.83 15.87
CA LYS A 184 -5.78 -2.93 15.24
C LYS A 184 -6.33 -4.36 15.23
N ALA A 185 -5.92 -5.20 16.18
CA ALA A 185 -6.25 -6.63 16.22
C ALA A 185 -5.89 -7.34 14.90
N GLY A 186 -4.75 -7.01 14.30
CA GLY A 186 -4.29 -7.58 13.04
C GLY A 186 -5.09 -7.19 11.80
N GLN A 187 -6.06 -6.27 11.90
CA GLN A 187 -6.88 -5.81 10.79
C GLN A 187 -6.16 -4.71 10.00
N LYS A 188 -4.98 -5.05 9.48
CA LYS A 188 -4.15 -4.20 8.62
C LYS A 188 -3.82 -4.95 7.35
N CYS A 189 -3.88 -4.27 6.22
CA CYS A 189 -3.45 -4.82 4.94
C CYS A 189 -1.98 -5.24 4.95
N THR A 190 -1.15 -4.58 5.78
CA THR A 190 0.27 -4.88 5.95
C THR A 190 0.58 -5.84 7.11
N ALA A 191 -0.39 -6.32 7.88
CA ALA A 191 -0.10 -7.19 9.03
C ALA A 191 0.70 -8.43 8.63
N VAL A 192 1.67 -8.82 9.46
CA VAL A 192 2.49 -10.02 9.22
C VAL A 192 1.62 -11.27 9.38
N ARG A 193 1.49 -12.04 8.31
CA ARG A 193 0.76 -13.32 8.29
C ARG A 193 1.69 -14.51 8.34
N ARG A 194 2.90 -14.38 7.77
CA ARG A 194 3.91 -15.43 7.67
C ARG A 194 5.21 -14.96 8.31
N VAL A 195 5.71 -15.73 9.27
CA VAL A 195 6.91 -15.45 10.04
C VAL A 195 7.95 -16.51 9.66
N MET A 196 8.98 -16.10 8.93
CA MET A 196 9.99 -16.99 8.35
C MET A 196 11.32 -16.82 9.09
N VAL A 197 11.84 -17.91 9.63
CA VAL A 197 13.07 -17.88 10.43
C VAL A 197 14.00 -19.02 10.03
N PRO A 198 15.32 -18.89 10.20
CA PRO A 198 16.23 -20.02 10.07
C PRO A 198 15.76 -21.19 10.96
N GLU A 199 15.81 -22.42 10.46
CA GLU A 199 15.30 -23.60 11.18
C GLU A 199 15.81 -23.71 12.63
N HIS A 200 17.09 -23.40 12.86
CA HIS A 200 17.69 -23.47 14.19
C HIS A 200 17.15 -22.39 15.16
N LEU A 201 16.55 -21.31 14.66
CA LEU A 201 15.91 -20.25 15.44
C LEU A 201 14.39 -20.42 15.61
N LEU A 202 13.80 -21.46 15.02
CA LEU A 202 12.35 -21.67 15.04
C LEU A 202 11.81 -21.76 16.47
N ASN A 203 12.43 -22.57 17.33
CA ASN A 203 12.00 -22.71 18.72
C ASN A 203 12.26 -21.45 19.57
N PRO A 204 13.44 -20.82 19.53
CA PRO A 204 13.68 -19.55 20.24
C PRO A 204 12.71 -18.44 19.88
N ILE A 205 12.45 -18.22 18.58
CA ILE A 205 11.53 -17.17 18.11
C ILE A 205 10.09 -17.50 18.51
N GLN A 206 9.66 -18.76 18.37
CA GLN A 206 8.34 -19.17 18.83
C GLN A 206 8.13 -18.89 20.32
N ALA A 207 9.10 -19.26 21.17
CA ALA A 207 9.03 -19.00 22.60
C ALA A 207 8.96 -17.49 22.92
N ALA A 208 9.79 -16.68 22.27
CA ALA A 208 9.82 -15.23 22.47
C ALA A 208 8.51 -14.55 21.99
N LEU A 209 7.91 -15.02 20.88
CA LEU A 209 6.62 -14.52 20.42
C LEU A 209 5.50 -14.91 21.39
N ILE A 210 5.46 -16.14 21.86
CA ILE A 210 4.46 -16.60 22.84
C ILE A 210 4.56 -15.77 24.12
N ASP A 211 5.76 -15.52 24.63
CA ASP A 211 5.97 -14.67 25.82
C ASP A 211 5.39 -13.26 25.62
N LYS A 212 5.63 -12.62 24.47
CA LYS A 212 5.05 -11.30 24.18
C LYS A 212 3.55 -11.33 23.98
N LEU A 213 3.03 -12.31 23.25
CA LEU A 213 1.59 -12.45 22.98
C LEU A 213 0.79 -12.71 24.26
N SER A 214 1.33 -13.50 25.19
CA SER A 214 0.69 -13.79 26.49
C SER A 214 0.50 -12.54 27.36
N LYS A 215 1.33 -11.53 27.18
CA LYS A 215 1.27 -10.24 27.89
C LYS A 215 0.33 -9.22 27.21
N THR A 216 -0.27 -9.56 26.07
CA THR A 216 -1.16 -8.66 25.33
C THR A 216 -2.54 -8.63 25.99
N THR A 217 -2.86 -7.52 26.62
CA THR A 217 -4.16 -7.30 27.25
C THR A 217 -5.23 -6.92 26.23
N ILE A 218 -6.38 -7.60 26.28
CA ILE A 218 -7.48 -7.42 25.34
C ILE A 218 -8.67 -6.77 26.04
N GLY A 219 -9.35 -5.82 25.40
CA GLY A 219 -10.50 -5.18 26.04
C GLY A 219 -10.99 -3.90 25.37
N ASN A 220 -11.72 -3.11 26.15
CA ASN A 220 -12.18 -1.79 25.74
C ASN A 220 -10.98 -0.89 25.40
N PRO A 221 -10.87 -0.35 24.17
CA PRO A 221 -9.73 0.47 23.77
C PRO A 221 -9.62 1.79 24.55
N ARG A 222 -10.67 2.22 25.24
CA ARG A 222 -10.64 3.41 26.11
C ARG A 222 -9.97 3.14 27.46
N HIS A 223 -9.84 1.86 27.83
CA HIS A 223 -9.19 1.51 29.09
C HIS A 223 -7.66 1.56 28.94
N PRO A 224 -6.90 2.25 29.82
CA PRO A 224 -5.47 2.53 29.65
C PRO A 224 -4.58 1.29 29.63
N LYS A 225 -5.03 0.18 30.20
CA LYS A 225 -4.29 -1.09 30.21
C LYS A 225 -4.54 -1.94 28.97
N THR A 226 -5.54 -1.61 28.14
CA THR A 226 -5.83 -2.39 26.91
C THR A 226 -4.73 -2.15 25.87
N ARG A 227 -4.26 -3.24 25.26
CA ARG A 227 -3.27 -3.22 24.17
C ARG A 227 -3.84 -3.69 22.84
N MET A 228 -4.93 -4.45 22.87
CA MET A 228 -5.63 -4.88 21.66
C MET A 228 -7.14 -4.79 21.87
N GLY A 229 -7.84 -4.16 20.94
CA GLY A 229 -9.31 -4.04 20.93
C GLY A 229 -9.99 -5.22 20.21
N ALA A 230 -11.30 -5.04 19.95
CA ALA A 230 -12.10 -5.96 19.17
C ALA A 230 -11.85 -5.85 17.65
N LEU A 231 -12.27 -6.85 16.91
CA LEU A 231 -12.49 -6.77 15.47
C LEU A 231 -13.66 -5.84 15.16
N VAL A 232 -13.80 -5.44 13.91
CA VAL A 232 -14.81 -4.46 13.47
C VAL A 232 -16.25 -4.94 13.67
N SER A 233 -16.50 -6.25 13.60
CA SER A 233 -17.84 -6.86 13.72
C SER A 233 -17.79 -8.32 14.14
N LEU A 234 -18.95 -8.86 14.54
CA LEU A 234 -19.10 -10.30 14.83
C LEU A 234 -18.95 -11.15 13.57
N SER A 235 -19.34 -10.65 12.40
CA SER A 235 -19.12 -11.34 11.13
C SER A 235 -17.63 -11.44 10.80
N GLN A 236 -16.87 -10.36 11.04
CA GLN A 236 -15.41 -10.40 10.88
C GLN A 236 -14.75 -11.37 11.86
N ARG A 237 -15.25 -11.44 13.10
CA ARG A 237 -14.80 -12.44 14.08
C ARG A 237 -15.02 -13.86 13.57
N HIS A 238 -16.21 -14.13 13.05
CA HIS A 238 -16.55 -15.46 12.51
C HIS A 238 -15.62 -15.84 11.36
N GLU A 239 -15.45 -14.95 10.39
CA GLU A 239 -14.54 -15.15 9.24
C GLU A 239 -13.09 -15.42 9.66
N VAL A 240 -12.56 -14.65 10.61
CA VAL A 240 -11.19 -14.84 11.11
C VAL A 240 -11.02 -16.20 11.79
N LEU A 241 -12.02 -16.63 12.59
CA LEU A 241 -11.97 -17.92 13.27
C LEU A 241 -12.08 -19.10 12.29
N GLU A 242 -12.93 -18.97 11.27
CA GLU A 242 -13.07 -19.96 10.20
C GLU A 242 -11.77 -20.12 9.40
N LYS A 243 -11.19 -19.00 8.95
CA LYS A 243 -9.91 -19.00 8.23
C LYS A 243 -8.76 -19.52 9.09
N ALA A 244 -8.74 -19.19 10.39
CA ALA A 244 -7.77 -19.74 11.33
C ALA A 244 -7.93 -21.26 11.50
N ALA A 245 -9.16 -21.78 11.50
CA ALA A 245 -9.40 -23.22 11.51
C ALA A 245 -8.90 -23.92 10.24
N GLN A 246 -9.08 -23.29 9.06
CA GLN A 246 -8.52 -23.80 7.81
C GLN A 246 -6.98 -23.83 7.83
N ILE A 247 -6.32 -22.79 8.34
CA ILE A 247 -4.86 -22.79 8.54
C ILE A 247 -4.46 -23.91 9.50
N GLY A 248 -5.25 -24.15 10.53
CA GLY A 248 -5.05 -25.19 11.53
C GLY A 248 -5.10 -26.63 10.99
N THR A 249 -5.53 -26.85 9.74
CA THR A 249 -5.48 -28.18 9.09
C THR A 249 -4.06 -28.59 8.67
N GLU A 250 -3.17 -27.61 8.50
CA GLU A 250 -1.79 -27.81 8.02
C GLU A 250 -0.72 -27.28 9.00
N ALA A 251 -1.14 -26.49 9.99
CA ALA A 251 -0.25 -25.88 10.97
C ALA A 251 -0.80 -26.02 12.40
N GLN A 252 0.07 -26.35 13.34
CA GLN A 252 -0.31 -26.50 14.74
C GLN A 252 -0.54 -25.13 15.38
N CYS A 253 -1.68 -24.90 16.03
CA CYS A 253 -1.88 -23.73 16.87
C CYS A 253 -1.05 -23.86 18.16
N VAL A 254 0.03 -23.08 18.26
CA VAL A 254 0.96 -23.12 19.41
C VAL A 254 0.64 -22.05 20.46
N PHE A 255 -0.25 -21.10 20.14
CA PHE A 255 -0.74 -20.07 21.06
C PHE A 255 -2.14 -19.59 20.69
N GLY A 256 -3.01 -19.37 21.68
CA GLY A 256 -4.33 -18.74 21.51
C GLY A 256 -5.47 -19.70 21.12
N SER A 257 -5.27 -21.02 21.22
CA SER A 257 -6.31 -22.04 20.95
C SER A 257 -7.42 -22.05 22.01
N GLU A 258 -7.11 -21.71 23.26
CA GLU A 258 -8.02 -21.83 24.41
C GLU A 258 -9.11 -20.73 24.46
N GLY A 259 -9.08 -19.77 23.52
CA GLY A 259 -10.02 -18.65 23.50
C GLY A 259 -9.63 -17.52 24.43
N LEU A 260 -10.61 -16.65 24.74
CA LEU A 260 -10.42 -15.46 25.57
C LEU A 260 -10.80 -15.77 27.01
N SER A 261 -9.86 -15.71 27.94
CA SER A 261 -10.12 -15.90 29.37
C SER A 261 -10.52 -14.60 30.08
N ASN A 262 -9.98 -13.47 29.67
CA ASN A 262 -10.25 -12.16 30.27
C ASN A 262 -10.29 -11.04 29.23
N VAL A 263 -11.37 -10.25 29.25
CA VAL A 263 -11.52 -9.03 28.44
C VAL A 263 -11.69 -7.85 29.39
N ILE A 264 -10.80 -6.86 29.31
CA ILE A 264 -10.78 -5.73 30.21
C ILE A 264 -11.92 -4.78 29.87
N ASP A 265 -12.76 -4.45 30.86
CA ASP A 265 -13.83 -3.47 30.77
C ASP A 265 -14.71 -3.63 29.51
N ALA A 266 -15.03 -4.88 29.16
CA ALA A 266 -15.92 -5.23 28.06
C ALA A 266 -16.51 -6.64 28.23
N ASN A 267 -17.57 -6.92 27.46
CA ASN A 267 -18.21 -8.23 27.44
C ASN A 267 -17.67 -9.08 26.29
N ALA A 268 -16.98 -10.18 26.60
CA ALA A 268 -16.36 -11.07 25.61
C ALA A 268 -17.37 -11.76 24.68
N GLU A 269 -18.59 -12.06 25.17
CA GLU A 269 -19.62 -12.76 24.40
C GLU A 269 -20.31 -11.81 23.40
N LYS A 270 -20.54 -10.56 23.79
CA LYS A 270 -21.19 -9.55 22.95
C LYS A 270 -20.23 -8.83 22.04
N GLY A 271 -18.94 -8.80 22.37
CA GLY A 271 -17.90 -8.13 21.58
C GLY A 271 -17.24 -9.04 20.54
N ALA A 272 -16.73 -8.44 19.49
CA ALA A 272 -15.99 -9.13 18.44
C ALA A 272 -14.50 -9.37 18.82
N PHE A 273 -14.24 -9.78 20.05
CA PHE A 273 -12.89 -10.02 20.53
C PHE A 273 -12.34 -11.38 20.06
N VAL A 274 -11.07 -11.44 19.70
CA VAL A 274 -10.33 -12.64 19.33
C VAL A 274 -8.98 -12.62 20.01
N ALA A 275 -8.56 -13.73 20.61
CA ALA A 275 -7.19 -13.87 21.10
C ALA A 275 -6.20 -13.93 19.94
N PRO A 276 -4.99 -13.35 20.07
CA PRO A 276 -3.94 -13.58 19.08
C PRO A 276 -3.66 -15.07 18.93
N ARG A 277 -3.49 -15.53 17.69
CA ARG A 277 -3.19 -16.92 17.38
C ARG A 277 -1.88 -17.04 16.63
N LEU A 278 -0.98 -17.86 17.17
CA LEU A 278 0.25 -18.22 16.50
C LEU A 278 0.17 -19.69 16.08
N PHE A 279 0.33 -19.93 14.79
CA PHE A 279 0.44 -21.28 14.24
C PHE A 279 1.90 -21.58 13.93
N ARG A 280 2.26 -22.87 13.96
CA ARG A 280 3.54 -23.40 13.51
C ARG A 280 3.33 -24.37 12.36
N CYS A 281 3.96 -24.10 11.23
CA CYS A 281 3.97 -24.97 10.07
C CYS A 281 5.29 -25.71 9.98
N GLU A 282 5.26 -27.05 10.12
CA GLU A 282 6.47 -27.88 10.08
C GLU A 282 6.91 -28.19 8.65
N ASN A 283 5.98 -28.20 7.69
CA ASN A 283 6.25 -28.54 6.30
C ASN A 283 5.80 -27.41 5.35
N PRO A 284 6.49 -26.23 5.38
CA PRO A 284 6.05 -25.08 4.61
C PRO A 284 6.04 -25.29 3.09
N ASP A 285 6.89 -26.16 2.57
CA ASP A 285 6.96 -26.46 1.13
C ASP A 285 5.73 -27.16 0.58
N HIS A 286 5.05 -27.94 1.41
CA HIS A 286 3.87 -28.71 1.00
C HIS A 286 2.57 -28.06 1.42
N ALA A 287 2.61 -27.13 2.38
CA ALA A 287 1.44 -26.45 2.88
C ALA A 287 0.78 -25.56 1.81
N GLN A 288 -0.53 -25.52 1.81
CA GLN A 288 -1.33 -24.69 0.90
C GLN A 288 -2.08 -23.59 1.68
N ALA A 289 -2.76 -23.95 2.77
CA ALA A 289 -3.58 -23.03 3.54
C ALA A 289 -2.77 -21.84 4.07
N VAL A 290 -1.57 -22.09 4.63
CA VAL A 290 -0.69 -21.03 5.17
C VAL A 290 -0.17 -20.05 4.12
N HIS A 291 -0.17 -20.44 2.84
CA HIS A 291 0.28 -19.60 1.72
C HIS A 291 -0.87 -19.06 0.85
N ASN A 292 -2.11 -19.45 1.12
CA ASN A 292 -3.26 -19.02 0.34
C ASN A 292 -4.35 -18.33 1.15
N ILE A 293 -4.42 -18.51 2.48
CA ILE A 293 -5.51 -17.99 3.31
C ILE A 293 -5.03 -16.79 4.11
N GLU A 294 -5.65 -15.65 3.91
CA GLU A 294 -5.50 -14.49 4.78
C GLU A 294 -6.62 -14.47 5.83
N ALA A 295 -6.27 -14.74 7.08
CA ALA A 295 -7.14 -14.46 8.22
C ALA A 295 -6.94 -12.99 8.64
N PHE A 296 -7.87 -12.11 8.26
CA PHE A 296 -7.75 -10.65 8.48
C PHE A 296 -8.03 -10.26 9.94
N GLY A 297 -7.17 -10.76 10.82
CA GLY A 297 -7.23 -10.64 12.27
C GLY A 297 -5.85 -10.92 12.90
N PRO A 298 -5.77 -11.11 14.23
CA PRO A 298 -4.51 -11.30 14.93
C PRO A 298 -4.00 -12.75 14.79
N VAL A 299 -3.73 -13.17 13.55
CA VAL A 299 -3.33 -14.54 13.20
C VAL A 299 -2.06 -14.52 12.37
N SER A 300 -1.05 -15.28 12.78
CA SER A 300 0.20 -15.47 12.03
C SER A 300 0.68 -16.91 12.12
N THR A 301 1.47 -17.33 11.11
CA THR A 301 2.07 -18.66 11.06
C THR A 301 3.59 -18.54 11.01
N ILE A 302 4.29 -19.19 11.96
CA ILE A 302 5.75 -19.32 11.96
C ILE A 302 6.18 -20.58 11.22
N MET A 303 7.25 -20.46 10.43
CA MET A 303 7.82 -21.56 9.65
C MET A 303 9.35 -21.40 9.53
N GLY A 304 10.04 -22.54 9.42
CA GLY A 304 11.48 -22.59 9.21
C GLY A 304 11.86 -22.49 7.75
N TYR A 305 13.08 -22.01 7.47
CA TYR A 305 13.72 -22.09 6.17
C TYR A 305 15.21 -22.48 6.32
N SER A 306 15.79 -23.13 5.31
CA SER A 306 17.18 -23.63 5.33
C SER A 306 18.20 -22.58 4.93
N ASP A 307 17.91 -21.78 3.89
CA ASP A 307 18.83 -20.82 3.27
C ASP A 307 18.06 -19.67 2.60
N ALA A 308 18.80 -18.72 2.00
CA ALA A 308 18.22 -17.54 1.37
C ALA A 308 17.28 -17.89 0.18
N ASP A 309 17.67 -18.87 -0.62
CA ASP A 309 16.87 -19.31 -1.78
C ASP A 309 15.55 -19.91 -1.34
N HIS A 310 15.58 -20.75 -0.30
CA HIS A 310 14.38 -21.34 0.29
C HIS A 310 13.46 -20.26 0.89
N ALA A 311 14.01 -19.28 1.63
CA ALA A 311 13.23 -18.16 2.14
C ALA A 311 12.54 -17.38 1.00
N GLY A 312 13.25 -17.11 -0.09
CA GLY A 312 12.71 -16.48 -1.30
C GLY A 312 11.57 -17.30 -1.92
N GLN A 313 11.75 -18.61 -2.06
CA GLN A 313 10.70 -19.50 -2.56
C GLN A 313 9.45 -19.49 -1.69
N LEU A 314 9.60 -19.57 -0.38
CA LEU A 314 8.48 -19.49 0.57
C LEU A 314 7.76 -18.12 0.50
N LEU A 315 8.51 -17.01 0.36
CA LEU A 315 7.93 -15.68 0.15
C LEU A 315 7.03 -15.67 -1.08
N ASN A 316 7.50 -16.19 -2.20
CA ASN A 316 6.82 -16.18 -3.49
C ASN A 316 5.54 -17.04 -3.52
N ARG A 317 5.43 -18.04 -2.65
CA ARG A 317 4.19 -18.84 -2.48
C ARG A 317 2.98 -18.01 -2.07
N GLY A 318 3.17 -16.81 -1.51
CA GLY A 318 2.09 -15.85 -1.26
C GLY A 318 1.46 -15.25 -2.52
N LYS A 319 2.07 -15.44 -3.70
CA LYS A 319 1.57 -15.03 -5.04
C LYS A 319 1.33 -13.52 -5.17
N GLY A 320 2.04 -12.74 -4.40
CA GLY A 320 1.92 -11.29 -4.34
C GLY A 320 1.56 -10.79 -2.93
N SER A 321 2.26 -9.77 -2.49
CA SER A 321 2.07 -9.16 -1.17
C SER A 321 2.40 -7.67 -1.21
N LEU A 322 1.83 -6.93 -0.28
CA LEU A 322 2.12 -5.50 -0.13
C LEU A 322 3.54 -5.28 0.40
N VAL A 323 3.95 -6.09 1.40
CA VAL A 323 5.25 -5.91 2.04
C VAL A 323 5.82 -7.22 2.58
N ALA A 324 7.14 -7.37 2.45
CA ALA A 324 7.92 -8.26 3.30
C ALA A 324 8.99 -7.47 4.05
N SER A 325 9.21 -7.79 5.33
CA SER A 325 10.31 -7.26 6.11
C SER A 325 11.42 -8.30 6.26
N VAL A 326 12.67 -7.83 6.24
CA VAL A 326 13.86 -8.64 6.41
C VAL A 326 14.72 -8.01 7.50
N PHE A 327 14.98 -8.77 8.57
CA PHE A 327 15.79 -8.34 9.69
C PHE A 327 17.16 -8.98 9.58
N THR A 328 18.15 -8.23 9.15
CA THR A 328 19.50 -8.70 8.89
C THR A 328 20.51 -7.54 8.90
N ALA A 329 21.72 -7.80 9.33
CA ALA A 329 22.89 -6.93 9.13
C ALA A 329 23.74 -7.37 7.93
N ASN A 330 23.43 -8.52 7.31
CA ASN A 330 24.15 -9.08 6.17
C ASN A 330 23.60 -8.53 4.85
N ALA A 331 24.39 -7.66 4.20
CA ALA A 331 24.02 -7.07 2.92
C ALA A 331 23.91 -8.10 1.78
N GLY A 332 24.67 -9.20 1.83
CA GLY A 332 24.58 -10.30 0.87
C GLY A 332 23.21 -10.98 0.96
N PHE A 333 22.82 -11.40 2.17
CA PHE A 333 21.49 -11.97 2.42
C PHE A 333 20.37 -11.02 1.98
N ALA A 334 20.50 -9.70 2.27
CA ALA A 334 19.52 -8.70 1.82
C ALA A 334 19.42 -8.63 0.30
N SER A 335 20.55 -8.70 -0.42
CA SER A 335 20.58 -8.73 -1.88
C SER A 335 19.88 -9.98 -2.43
N ASP A 336 20.16 -11.16 -1.86
CA ASP A 336 19.53 -12.42 -2.25
C ASP A 336 18.01 -12.35 -2.06
N MET A 337 17.54 -11.78 -0.94
CA MET A 337 16.11 -11.57 -0.71
C MET A 337 15.48 -10.64 -1.75
N VAL A 338 16.16 -9.57 -2.17
CA VAL A 338 15.68 -8.69 -3.25
C VAL A 338 15.56 -9.48 -4.56
N MET A 339 16.62 -10.13 -4.97
CA MET A 339 16.65 -10.86 -6.23
C MET A 339 15.66 -12.04 -6.27
N GLY A 340 15.51 -12.73 -5.14
CA GLY A 340 14.63 -13.90 -5.01
C GLY A 340 13.14 -13.56 -4.87
N SER A 341 12.78 -12.35 -4.42
CA SER A 341 11.37 -12.09 -4.03
C SER A 341 10.78 -10.75 -4.45
N ALA A 342 11.55 -9.77 -4.93
CA ALA A 342 11.03 -8.42 -5.22
C ALA A 342 9.88 -8.43 -6.24
N ALA A 343 9.89 -9.36 -7.21
CA ALA A 343 8.84 -9.49 -8.21
C ALA A 343 7.45 -9.83 -7.63
N TYR A 344 7.40 -10.30 -6.37
CA TYR A 344 6.16 -10.68 -5.68
C TYR A 344 5.76 -9.70 -4.57
N HIS A 345 6.48 -8.58 -4.41
CA HIS A 345 6.24 -7.64 -3.32
C HIS A 345 6.18 -6.20 -3.82
N GLY A 346 5.23 -5.43 -3.29
CA GLY A 346 5.19 -4.00 -3.54
C GLY A 346 6.32 -3.26 -2.80
N ARG A 347 6.72 -3.78 -1.63
CA ARG A 347 7.77 -3.20 -0.81
C ARG A 347 8.57 -4.28 -0.08
N LEU A 348 9.89 -4.16 -0.12
CA LEU A 348 10.80 -4.88 0.76
C LEU A 348 11.36 -3.90 1.79
N TYR A 349 11.20 -4.22 3.07
CA TYR A 349 11.63 -3.40 4.19
C TYR A 349 12.75 -4.08 4.94
N PHE A 350 13.91 -3.46 4.96
CA PHE A 350 15.09 -3.97 5.67
C PHE A 350 15.29 -3.19 6.98
N ASN A 351 15.58 -3.92 8.06
CA ASN A 351 15.84 -3.31 9.36
C ASN A 351 16.93 -4.08 10.12
N ASN A 352 17.72 -3.34 10.90
CA ASN A 352 18.77 -3.85 11.75
C ASN A 352 19.05 -2.88 12.91
N ALA A 353 20.01 -3.16 13.74
CA ALA A 353 20.37 -2.34 14.90
C ALA A 353 20.67 -0.87 14.53
N ILE A 354 21.27 -0.63 13.35
CA ILE A 354 21.66 0.72 12.91
C ILE A 354 20.42 1.56 12.56
N SER A 355 19.49 0.99 11.79
CA SER A 355 18.30 1.70 11.32
C SER A 355 17.12 1.69 12.30
N ALA A 356 17.17 0.88 13.35
CA ALA A 356 16.05 0.60 14.25
C ALA A 356 15.39 1.85 14.86
N LYS A 357 16.18 2.88 15.20
CA LYS A 357 15.68 4.10 15.84
C LYS A 357 14.99 5.07 14.87
N GLU A 358 15.36 5.02 13.59
CA GLU A 358 14.89 5.94 12.55
C GLU A 358 13.87 5.30 11.61
N SER A 359 13.79 3.98 11.64
CA SER A 359 12.89 3.23 10.77
C SER A 359 11.42 3.46 11.11
N THR A 360 10.57 3.45 10.08
CA THR A 360 9.12 3.63 10.23
C THR A 360 8.38 2.35 10.59
N GLY A 361 9.04 1.20 10.46
CA GLY A 361 8.46 -0.12 10.70
C GLY A 361 7.79 -0.75 9.48
N HIS A 362 7.54 -2.06 9.59
CA HIS A 362 6.96 -2.91 8.57
C HIS A 362 5.63 -2.36 8.03
N GLY A 363 4.73 -1.99 8.93
CA GLY A 363 3.35 -1.63 8.62
C GLY A 363 3.14 -0.17 8.22
N SER A 364 4.19 0.61 7.95
CA SER A 364 4.10 2.04 7.65
C SER A 364 4.47 2.35 6.20
N PRO A 365 3.49 2.47 5.29
CA PRO A 365 3.76 2.92 3.94
C PRO A 365 4.17 4.40 3.97
N LEU A 366 5.15 4.74 3.15
CA LEU A 366 5.63 6.11 3.01
C LEU A 366 5.06 6.76 1.75
N PRO A 367 4.64 8.04 1.81
CA PRO A 367 4.02 8.71 0.68
C PRO A 367 4.89 8.79 -0.58
N HIS A 368 6.21 8.69 -0.44
CA HIS A 368 7.17 8.80 -1.55
C HIS A 368 7.41 7.48 -2.27
N LEU A 369 7.10 6.35 -1.60
CA LEU A 369 7.34 5.01 -2.08
C LEU A 369 6.02 4.35 -2.45
N VAL A 370 6.06 3.46 -3.43
CA VAL A 370 4.88 2.69 -3.83
C VAL A 370 4.40 1.86 -2.65
N HIS A 371 3.07 1.86 -2.45
CA HIS A 371 2.34 0.99 -1.54
C HIS A 371 1.41 0.17 -2.36
N GLY A 372 1.41 -0.57 -3.04
CA GLY A 372 0.64 -1.56 -3.79
C GLY A 372 1.43 -2.85 -3.80
N GLY A 373 0.87 -3.87 -4.35
CA GLY A 373 1.56 -5.14 -4.48
C GLY A 373 1.11 -5.89 -5.72
N PRO A 374 1.98 -6.70 -6.33
CA PRO A 374 1.67 -7.46 -7.53
C PRO A 374 0.73 -8.63 -7.24
N GLY A 375 0.21 -9.23 -8.30
CA GLY A 375 -0.55 -10.47 -8.26
C GLY A 375 -1.75 -10.41 -7.33
N ARG A 376 -1.77 -11.27 -6.34
CA ARG A 376 -2.83 -11.37 -5.32
C ARG A 376 -3.13 -10.05 -4.63
N ALA A 377 -2.13 -9.22 -4.40
CA ALA A 377 -2.29 -7.93 -3.73
C ALA A 377 -3.00 -6.87 -4.60
N GLY A 378 -3.36 -7.19 -5.83
CA GLY A 378 -4.23 -6.37 -6.68
C GLY A 378 -3.55 -5.71 -7.87
N GLY A 379 -2.26 -5.42 -7.82
CA GLY A 379 -1.47 -4.86 -8.92
C GLY A 379 -1.56 -3.36 -9.09
N SER A 380 -2.01 -2.61 -8.07
CA SER A 380 -2.09 -1.15 -8.14
C SER A 380 -0.79 -0.46 -7.72
N GLU A 381 -0.58 0.75 -8.23
CA GLU A 381 0.41 1.69 -7.74
C GLU A 381 -0.29 2.70 -6.80
N GLU A 382 -0.32 2.41 -5.51
CA GLU A 382 -0.79 3.34 -4.50
C GLU A 382 0.37 4.13 -3.91
N LEU A 383 0.14 5.39 -3.54
CA LEU A 383 1.20 6.30 -3.10
C LEU A 383 2.29 6.47 -4.16
N GLY A 384 3.58 6.44 -3.79
CA GLY A 384 4.68 6.56 -4.76
C GLY A 384 4.95 7.99 -5.22
N GLY A 385 4.48 9.00 -4.49
CA GLY A 385 4.64 10.40 -4.83
C GLY A 385 3.88 10.75 -6.12
N VAL A 386 4.58 11.33 -7.08
CA VAL A 386 4.00 11.72 -8.39
C VAL A 386 3.52 10.52 -9.20
N ARG A 387 4.12 9.32 -9.02
CA ARG A 387 3.65 8.10 -9.71
C ARG A 387 2.19 7.79 -9.39
N GLY A 388 1.80 7.92 -8.11
CA GLY A 388 0.41 7.74 -7.70
C GLY A 388 -0.54 8.78 -8.31
N VAL A 389 -0.07 10.02 -8.55
CA VAL A 389 -0.86 11.03 -9.26
C VAL A 389 -1.01 10.65 -10.73
N MET A 390 0.09 10.24 -11.39
CA MET A 390 0.09 9.85 -12.80
C MET A 390 -0.81 8.65 -13.09
N ALA A 391 -1.08 7.79 -12.10
CA ALA A 391 -2.03 6.68 -12.23
C ALA A 391 -3.48 7.15 -12.53
N TYR A 392 -3.82 8.38 -12.13
CA TYR A 392 -5.12 9.03 -12.43
C TYR A 392 -5.07 9.92 -13.66
N MET A 393 -3.96 9.95 -14.41
CA MET A 393 -3.78 10.77 -15.61
C MET A 393 -3.71 9.88 -16.86
N GLN A 394 -3.91 10.49 -18.02
CA GLN A 394 -3.68 9.86 -19.32
C GLN A 394 -2.26 10.18 -19.80
N ARG A 395 -1.45 9.15 -20.03
CA ARG A 395 -0.15 9.29 -20.69
C ARG A 395 -0.33 9.27 -22.19
N THR A 396 0.27 10.26 -22.87
CA THR A 396 0.24 10.43 -24.32
C THR A 396 1.64 10.69 -24.84
N ALA A 397 2.03 10.03 -25.91
CA ALA A 397 3.24 10.39 -26.66
C ALA A 397 2.92 11.51 -27.63
N ILE A 398 3.63 12.61 -27.54
CA ILE A 398 3.56 13.72 -28.49
C ILE A 398 4.82 13.72 -29.36
N GLN A 399 4.67 14.02 -30.64
CA GLN A 399 5.75 14.07 -31.61
C GLN A 399 5.63 15.32 -32.45
N GLY A 400 6.73 15.96 -32.74
CA GLY A 400 6.73 17.18 -33.56
C GLY A 400 8.08 17.87 -33.60
N THR A 401 8.07 19.12 -34.00
CA THR A 401 9.27 19.97 -33.91
C THR A 401 9.56 20.34 -32.47
N PRO A 402 10.84 20.65 -32.15
CA PRO A 402 11.19 21.13 -30.81
C PRO A 402 10.37 22.34 -30.34
N ASP A 403 10.01 23.27 -31.24
CA ASP A 403 9.19 24.44 -30.92
C ASP A 403 7.78 24.05 -30.46
N ILE A 404 7.13 23.12 -31.17
CA ILE A 404 5.79 22.62 -30.80
C ILE A 404 5.83 21.96 -29.42
N LEU A 405 6.81 21.08 -29.19
CA LEU A 405 6.91 20.41 -27.91
C LEU A 405 7.25 21.38 -26.78
N SER A 406 8.09 22.38 -27.02
CA SER A 406 8.39 23.42 -26.04
C SER A 406 7.14 24.23 -25.65
N GLU A 407 6.31 24.59 -26.62
CA GLU A 407 5.05 25.32 -26.37
C GLU A 407 4.06 24.45 -25.55
N VAL A 408 3.83 23.20 -25.97
CA VAL A 408 2.90 22.29 -25.29
C VAL A 408 3.33 21.99 -23.86
N THR A 409 4.62 21.77 -23.64
CA THR A 409 5.14 21.35 -22.33
C THR A 409 5.51 22.53 -21.43
N GLN A 410 5.55 23.73 -21.96
CA GLN A 410 6.07 24.93 -21.29
C GLN A 410 7.49 24.71 -20.73
N ARG A 411 8.28 23.92 -21.46
CA ARG A 411 9.68 23.60 -21.15
C ARG A 411 10.49 23.67 -22.41
N TYR A 412 11.71 24.21 -22.31
CA TYR A 412 12.63 24.22 -23.44
C TYR A 412 12.98 22.80 -23.89
N VAL A 413 12.77 22.52 -25.15
CA VAL A 413 13.18 21.29 -25.82
C VAL A 413 14.44 21.60 -26.64
N PRO A 414 15.51 20.78 -26.57
CA PRO A 414 16.73 21.02 -27.37
C PRO A 414 16.42 21.20 -28.84
N ASN A 415 17.10 22.17 -29.45
CA ASN A 415 16.93 22.66 -30.82
C ASN A 415 15.64 23.48 -31.08
N ALA A 416 14.86 23.81 -30.07
CA ALA A 416 13.78 24.78 -30.21
C ALA A 416 14.36 26.19 -30.43
N THR A 417 13.60 26.99 -31.14
CA THR A 417 13.91 28.43 -31.31
C THR A 417 13.85 29.12 -29.94
N PRO A 418 14.89 29.81 -29.49
CA PRO A 418 14.84 30.55 -28.23
C PRO A 418 13.74 31.60 -28.25
N THR A 419 12.83 31.55 -27.28
CA THR A 419 11.81 32.61 -27.14
C THR A 419 12.42 33.76 -26.33
N PRO A 420 12.48 34.98 -26.87
CA PRO A 420 13.20 36.11 -26.23
C PRO A 420 12.52 36.62 -24.96
N THR A 421 11.26 36.28 -24.72
CA THR A 421 10.48 36.77 -23.60
C THR A 421 9.86 35.61 -22.85
N ILE A 422 10.42 35.32 -21.71
CA ILE A 422 9.70 34.54 -20.71
C ILE A 422 9.01 35.56 -19.81
N ASP A 423 7.80 35.93 -20.16
CA ASP A 423 6.92 36.74 -19.31
C ASP A 423 6.33 35.94 -18.14
N HIS A 424 6.84 34.75 -17.91
CA HIS A 424 6.42 33.96 -16.77
C HIS A 424 7.40 34.17 -15.62
N PRO A 425 6.90 34.62 -14.46
CA PRO A 425 7.74 34.71 -13.28
C PRO A 425 8.37 33.34 -13.04
N PHE A 426 9.66 33.33 -12.84
CA PHE A 426 10.42 32.18 -12.42
C PHE A 426 9.66 31.42 -11.35
N ARG A 427 9.15 30.30 -11.70
CA ARG A 427 8.69 29.36 -10.70
C ARG A 427 9.89 28.55 -10.29
N CYS A 428 10.54 29.02 -9.25
CA CYS A 428 11.61 28.29 -8.60
C CYS A 428 11.12 26.92 -8.16
N GLY A 429 11.14 25.97 -9.08
CA GLY A 429 11.43 24.61 -8.75
C GLY A 429 12.91 24.41 -9.02
N TYR A 430 13.50 23.38 -8.57
CA TYR A 430 14.85 22.93 -8.92
C TYR A 430 15.07 22.72 -10.43
N ASN A 431 14.21 23.26 -11.24
CA ASN A 431 14.27 23.18 -12.66
C ASN A 431 15.16 24.29 -13.12
N GLN A 432 16.28 23.89 -13.58
CA GLN A 432 17.16 24.73 -14.35
C GLN A 432 16.34 25.35 -15.45
N LEU A 433 16.29 26.68 -15.45
CA LEU A 433 15.67 27.38 -16.52
C LEU A 433 16.66 27.38 -17.68
N MET A 434 16.22 26.84 -18.79
CA MET A 434 16.96 26.91 -20.04
C MET A 434 16.40 28.09 -20.86
N LEU A 435 17.18 29.12 -21.02
CA LEU A 435 16.92 30.16 -21.99
C LEU A 435 17.78 29.89 -23.21
N GLY A 436 17.16 29.52 -24.29
CA GLY A 436 17.89 29.05 -25.43
C GLY A 436 18.72 27.81 -25.06
N GLN A 437 19.99 27.85 -25.36
CA GLN A 437 20.94 26.79 -24.96
C GLN A 437 21.70 27.12 -23.68
N GLN A 438 21.37 28.20 -23.00
CA GLN A 438 22.07 28.61 -21.79
C GLN A 438 21.34 28.09 -20.57
N LEU A 439 22.08 27.36 -19.75
CA LEU A 439 21.63 26.95 -18.43
C LEU A 439 21.70 28.16 -17.49
N ILE A 440 20.57 28.61 -16.99
CA ILE A 440 20.53 29.60 -15.92
C ILE A 440 20.38 28.85 -14.62
N THR A 441 21.43 28.78 -13.86
CA THR A 441 21.35 28.31 -12.46
C THR A 441 20.83 29.45 -11.61
N PRO A 442 19.86 29.25 -10.75
CA PRO A 442 19.54 30.23 -9.73
C PRO A 442 20.76 30.42 -8.83
N GLU A 443 21.17 31.66 -8.61
CA GLU A 443 22.10 32.04 -7.54
C GLU A 443 21.46 31.85 -6.18
#